data_61ac2847824b8369dec9756a970a4367
#
_entry.id   61ac2847824b8369dec9756a970a4367
#
_cell.length_a   1.000
_cell.length_b   1.000
_cell.length_c   1.000
_cell.angle_alpha   90.00
_cell.angle_beta   90.00
_cell.angle_gamma   90.00
#
_symmetry.space_group_name_H-M   'P 1'
#
loop_
_entity.id
_entity.type
_entity.pdbx_description
1 polymer ?
#
loop_
_entity_poly.entity_id
_entity_poly.type
_entity_poly.pdbx_seq_one_letter_code
_entity_poly.pdbx_strand_id
1 'polypeptide(L)'
;MDKRLERILPRVQKPARYVGGEFNAIMKDKSKVDTRVAFCFPDTYEIGMSNLGMRILYGVMNNIEGVWCERCFAPWGDMEQEMRNANIPLYALESFDPIKDFDIIAFSIGYEMAFPAMVDMLDLAGVPLHASERTALTPLVVAGGTAMYNCEPIADFIDLALIGEGEEMDVELIELHRQARREGWSKHEFLVCAAQIPGVYVPSLYDVVYNDDGTVKSITANEGAPKVVLKRIMRDMDKAYYPTKTIVPSTEIVQDRVSLELFRGCIRGCRFCQAGYVYRPVRNRSEELLRGYAVEAVEDSGYQDMTLSSLSTSDYPHLVELCDDLEDFCAQRHVTLALPSLRADNFSMALMERLQKGRKTGLTFAPEAGTQRLRDALNKNLTAEDLIESCRRAFAGGYSAVKLYFMLGLPTETDEDVLGIADIAAHVMHAWRESALNKTRGVRITVSTSWFVPKPHTAFQWEPQIPIEEYERRVKLLREAMNTKSVTYNWHPSPTSFMEAVISCGDRRLGKVIETAWRKGETLSAWEDYFDLNRWMEAFEECGLDPHFYANRRRSEDEILPWSMISCGVAPGYLKREHALSYEGVTTPDCRTHCNACGANCLVGGKCDV
;
A
#
# COMPACT_ATOMS: atom_id res chain seq x y z
N MET A 1 -5.99 -18.44 -26.81
CA MET A 1 -6.70 -18.85 -25.57
C MET A 1 -6.90 -20.37 -25.57
N ASP A 2 -6.73 -21.04 -24.42
CA ASP A 2 -7.00 -22.48 -24.26
C ASP A 2 -8.51 -22.76 -24.41
N LYS A 3 -8.89 -23.81 -25.16
CA LYS A 3 -10.31 -24.21 -25.32
C LYS A 3 -10.99 -24.59 -24.01
N ARG A 4 -10.23 -25.01 -22.99
CA ARG A 4 -10.76 -25.28 -21.64
C ARG A 4 -11.18 -23.98 -20.99
N LEU A 5 -10.33 -22.94 -21.11
CA LEU A 5 -10.61 -21.59 -20.59
C LEU A 5 -11.88 -21.01 -21.24
N GLU A 6 -12.01 -21.09 -22.56
CA GLU A 6 -13.22 -20.62 -23.28
C GLU A 6 -14.52 -21.26 -22.75
N ARG A 7 -14.44 -22.52 -22.26
CA ARG A 7 -15.62 -23.23 -21.70
C ARG A 7 -16.00 -22.80 -20.30
N ILE A 8 -15.04 -22.39 -19.48
CA ILE A 8 -15.31 -22.01 -18.08
C ILE A 8 -15.69 -20.53 -17.95
N LEU A 9 -15.18 -19.63 -18.81
CA LEU A 9 -15.46 -18.20 -18.76
C LEU A 9 -16.96 -17.82 -18.67
N PRO A 10 -17.89 -18.50 -19.40
CA PRO A 10 -19.33 -18.19 -19.26
C PRO A 10 -19.95 -18.59 -17.90
N ARG A 11 -19.21 -19.30 -17.04
CA ARG A 11 -19.70 -19.79 -15.74
C ARG A 11 -19.26 -18.94 -14.57
N VAL A 12 -18.35 -17.97 -14.80
CA VAL A 12 -17.74 -17.16 -13.77
C VAL A 12 -18.27 -15.73 -13.80
N GLN A 13 -18.18 -15.06 -12.66
CA GLN A 13 -18.50 -13.65 -12.56
C GLN A 13 -17.43 -12.81 -13.29
N LYS A 14 -17.88 -11.77 -14.00
CA LYS A 14 -17.02 -10.81 -14.69
C LYS A 14 -15.90 -11.49 -15.51
N PRO A 15 -16.21 -12.30 -16.52
CA PRO A 15 -15.19 -13.02 -17.30
C PRO A 15 -14.17 -12.09 -17.98
N ALA A 16 -14.48 -10.79 -18.13
CA ALA A 16 -13.55 -9.78 -18.65
C ALA A 16 -12.28 -9.62 -17.81
N ARG A 17 -12.27 -10.04 -16.54
CA ARG A 17 -11.07 -10.08 -15.68
C ARG A 17 -9.96 -10.99 -16.22
N TYR A 18 -10.32 -11.99 -17.04
CA TYR A 18 -9.52 -13.17 -17.34
C TYR A 18 -9.14 -13.31 -18.82
N VAL A 19 -9.52 -12.34 -19.66
CA VAL A 19 -9.38 -12.48 -21.12
C VAL A 19 -8.30 -11.62 -21.75
N GLY A 20 -7.70 -10.67 -21.02
CA GLY A 20 -6.68 -9.77 -21.56
C GLY A 20 -7.17 -8.96 -22.78
N GLY A 21 -6.23 -8.54 -23.63
CA GLY A 21 -6.54 -7.87 -24.91
C GLY A 21 -6.99 -6.40 -24.74
N GLU A 22 -6.68 -5.81 -23.61
CA GLU A 22 -7.00 -4.42 -23.31
C GLU A 22 -6.24 -3.45 -24.22
N PHE A 23 -6.83 -2.30 -24.47
CA PHE A 23 -6.18 -1.23 -25.21
C PHE A 23 -4.88 -0.82 -24.50
N ASN A 24 -3.79 -0.65 -25.26
CA ASN A 24 -2.43 -0.40 -24.79
C ASN A 24 -1.75 -1.57 -24.01
N ALA A 25 -2.32 -2.76 -23.95
CA ALA A 25 -1.58 -3.92 -23.47
C ALA A 25 -0.40 -4.23 -24.41
N ILE A 26 0.80 -4.45 -23.84
CA ILE A 26 2.03 -4.62 -24.61
C ILE A 26 2.15 -6.08 -25.06
N MET A 27 1.98 -6.31 -26.36
CA MET A 27 2.13 -7.62 -26.99
C MET A 27 3.47 -7.72 -27.68
N LYS A 28 4.24 -8.77 -27.37
CA LYS A 28 5.55 -9.03 -28.01
C LYS A 28 5.57 -10.35 -28.76
N ASP A 29 6.45 -10.44 -29.75
CA ASP A 29 6.74 -11.67 -30.46
C ASP A 29 7.66 -12.56 -29.60
N LYS A 30 7.18 -13.72 -29.17
CA LYS A 30 7.93 -14.67 -28.33
C LYS A 30 9.30 -15.05 -28.90
N SER A 31 9.44 -15.06 -30.21
CA SER A 31 10.72 -15.39 -30.87
C SER A 31 11.80 -14.33 -30.68
N LYS A 32 11.42 -13.12 -30.23
CA LYS A 32 12.31 -11.99 -29.99
C LYS A 32 12.50 -11.72 -28.49
N VAL A 33 11.94 -12.57 -27.63
CA VAL A 33 11.99 -12.44 -26.18
C VAL A 33 12.92 -13.51 -25.63
N ASP A 34 13.88 -13.10 -24.83
CA ASP A 34 14.78 -14.02 -24.13
C ASP A 34 14.47 -14.16 -22.64
N THR A 35 13.71 -13.22 -22.07
CA THR A 35 13.33 -13.21 -20.66
C THR A 35 11.86 -12.85 -20.50
N ARG A 36 11.11 -13.69 -19.81
CA ARG A 36 9.69 -13.48 -19.53
C ARG A 36 9.46 -13.25 -18.04
N VAL A 37 8.71 -12.22 -17.72
CA VAL A 37 8.35 -11.87 -16.35
C VAL A 37 6.83 -11.97 -16.19
N ALA A 38 6.35 -12.84 -15.31
CA ALA A 38 4.96 -12.85 -14.86
C ALA A 38 4.83 -11.86 -13.72
N PHE A 39 4.23 -10.70 -13.98
CA PHE A 39 4.03 -9.66 -12.99
C PHE A 39 2.69 -9.85 -12.29
N CYS A 40 2.75 -10.42 -11.10
CA CYS A 40 1.63 -10.91 -10.32
C CYS A 40 1.17 -9.88 -9.29
N PHE A 41 -0.14 -9.69 -9.20
CA PHE A 41 -0.76 -8.91 -8.13
C PHE A 41 -1.68 -9.86 -7.34
N PRO A 42 -1.42 -10.13 -6.04
CA PRO A 42 -2.16 -11.11 -5.26
C PRO A 42 -3.49 -10.56 -4.73
N ASP A 43 -4.28 -10.03 -5.65
CA ASP A 43 -5.65 -9.55 -5.48
C ASP A 43 -6.35 -9.57 -6.85
N THR A 44 -7.62 -9.20 -6.89
CA THR A 44 -8.42 -9.19 -8.10
C THR A 44 -7.90 -8.22 -9.17
N TYR A 45 -8.29 -8.45 -10.41
CA TYR A 45 -7.98 -7.60 -11.55
C TYR A 45 -8.29 -6.11 -11.29
N GLU A 46 -9.45 -5.81 -10.69
CA GLU A 46 -9.89 -4.44 -10.45
C GLU A 46 -8.98 -3.68 -9.47
N ILE A 47 -8.44 -4.38 -8.47
CA ILE A 47 -7.51 -3.80 -7.50
C ILE A 47 -6.13 -3.63 -8.14
N GLY A 48 -5.63 -4.68 -8.78
CA GLY A 48 -4.30 -4.65 -9.41
C GLY A 48 -4.21 -3.63 -10.53
N MET A 49 -5.20 -3.56 -11.42
CA MET A 49 -5.25 -2.57 -12.51
C MET A 49 -5.44 -1.13 -12.01
N SER A 50 -5.92 -0.94 -10.79
CA SER A 50 -6.01 0.38 -10.14
C SER A 50 -4.68 0.82 -9.52
N ASN A 51 -3.69 -0.07 -9.39
CA ASN A 51 -2.41 0.21 -8.76
C ASN A 51 -1.45 0.90 -9.74
N LEU A 52 -1.07 2.15 -9.45
CA LEU A 52 -0.16 2.93 -10.30
C LEU A 52 1.25 2.31 -10.35
N GLY A 53 1.75 1.78 -9.23
CA GLY A 53 3.05 1.12 -9.16
C GLY A 53 3.13 -0.08 -10.12
N MET A 54 2.05 -0.87 -10.22
CA MET A 54 1.96 -1.97 -11.18
C MET A 54 2.07 -1.45 -12.62
N ARG A 55 1.37 -0.36 -12.97
CA ARG A 55 1.44 0.24 -14.31
C ARG A 55 2.83 0.78 -14.64
N ILE A 56 3.51 1.40 -13.66
CA ILE A 56 4.87 1.91 -13.80
C ILE A 56 5.84 0.76 -14.06
N LEU A 57 5.89 -0.25 -13.20
CA LEU A 57 6.85 -1.35 -13.30
C LEU A 57 6.59 -2.25 -14.52
N TYR A 58 5.32 -2.47 -14.90
CA TYR A 58 4.98 -3.12 -16.15
C TYR A 58 5.60 -2.41 -17.37
N GLY A 59 5.51 -1.08 -17.41
CA GLY A 59 6.13 -0.29 -18.47
C GLY A 59 7.66 -0.33 -18.42
N VAL A 60 8.25 -0.17 -17.23
CA VAL A 60 9.71 -0.24 -17.03
C VAL A 60 10.28 -1.56 -17.56
N MET A 61 9.74 -2.69 -17.10
CA MET A 61 10.21 -4.01 -17.53
C MET A 61 9.99 -4.26 -19.03
N ASN A 62 8.88 -3.78 -19.58
CA ASN A 62 8.61 -3.91 -21.01
C ASN A 62 9.46 -3.00 -21.90
N ASN A 63 10.08 -1.96 -21.36
CA ASN A 63 11.05 -1.13 -22.10
C ASN A 63 12.44 -1.75 -22.20
N ILE A 64 12.70 -2.84 -21.47
CA ILE A 64 13.96 -3.59 -21.60
C ILE A 64 13.91 -4.42 -22.89
N GLU A 65 14.91 -4.28 -23.74
CA GLU A 65 15.00 -5.07 -24.98
C GLU A 65 15.08 -6.57 -24.68
N GLY A 66 14.30 -7.37 -25.37
CA GLY A 66 14.23 -8.84 -25.20
C GLY A 66 13.44 -9.30 -23.97
N VAL A 67 12.93 -8.40 -23.14
CA VAL A 67 12.09 -8.74 -21.99
C VAL A 67 10.61 -8.58 -22.32
N TRP A 68 9.78 -9.52 -21.91
CA TRP A 68 8.32 -9.39 -21.95
C TRP A 68 7.75 -9.57 -20.53
N CYS A 69 7.21 -8.50 -19.99
CA CYS A 69 6.48 -8.48 -18.74
C CYS A 69 4.98 -8.62 -19.02
N GLU A 70 4.35 -9.60 -18.43
CA GLU A 70 2.95 -9.96 -18.62
C GLU A 70 2.22 -9.98 -17.28
N ARG A 71 0.96 -9.50 -17.24
CA ARG A 71 0.20 -9.35 -16.00
C ARG A 71 -0.51 -10.63 -15.59
N CYS A 72 -0.55 -10.85 -14.27
CA CYS A 72 -1.29 -11.94 -13.66
C CYS A 72 -1.97 -11.45 -12.36
N PHE A 73 -3.22 -11.85 -12.14
CA PHE A 73 -4.01 -11.46 -10.97
C PHE A 73 -4.55 -12.69 -10.25
N ALA A 74 -4.81 -12.56 -8.96
CA ALA A 74 -5.50 -13.62 -8.22
C ALA A 74 -6.92 -13.79 -8.79
N PRO A 75 -7.34 -15.01 -9.14
CA PRO A 75 -8.69 -15.25 -9.60
C PRO A 75 -9.68 -15.13 -8.43
N TRP A 76 -10.90 -14.68 -8.73
CA TRP A 76 -12.00 -14.77 -7.76
C TRP A 76 -12.37 -16.26 -7.55
N GLY A 77 -12.94 -16.62 -6.40
CA GLY A 77 -13.11 -18.01 -6.00
C GLY A 77 -13.91 -18.88 -6.97
N ASP A 78 -14.87 -18.32 -7.70
CA ASP A 78 -15.60 -19.06 -8.75
C ASP A 78 -14.69 -19.42 -9.93
N MET A 79 -13.83 -18.50 -10.35
CA MET A 79 -12.84 -18.75 -11.41
C MET A 79 -11.75 -19.71 -10.94
N GLU A 80 -11.25 -19.55 -9.72
CA GLU A 80 -10.28 -20.48 -9.12
C GLU A 80 -10.84 -21.90 -9.10
N GLN A 81 -12.07 -22.08 -8.62
CA GLN A 81 -12.72 -23.40 -8.58
C GLN A 81 -12.88 -24.03 -9.98
N GLU A 82 -13.30 -23.25 -10.98
CA GLU A 82 -13.43 -23.73 -12.36
C GLU A 82 -12.05 -24.07 -12.97
N MET A 83 -11.00 -23.28 -12.68
CA MET A 83 -9.63 -23.58 -13.13
C MET A 83 -9.11 -24.88 -12.52
N ARG A 84 -9.28 -25.08 -11.20
CA ARG A 84 -8.89 -26.33 -10.51
C ARG A 84 -9.65 -27.53 -11.09
N ASN A 85 -10.96 -27.43 -11.29
CA ASN A 85 -11.78 -28.49 -11.87
C ASN A 85 -11.38 -28.84 -13.33
N ALA A 86 -10.96 -27.85 -14.10
CA ALA A 86 -10.55 -28.02 -15.49
C ALA A 86 -9.04 -28.35 -15.67
N ASN A 87 -8.27 -28.39 -14.57
CA ASN A 87 -6.81 -28.49 -14.57
C ASN A 87 -6.14 -27.42 -15.45
N ILE A 88 -6.60 -26.16 -15.34
CA ILE A 88 -6.01 -25.00 -15.98
C ILE A 88 -5.09 -24.32 -14.97
N PRO A 89 -3.76 -24.27 -15.19
CA PRO A 89 -2.86 -23.57 -14.30
C PRO A 89 -3.05 -22.04 -14.40
N LEU A 90 -2.66 -21.31 -13.38
CA LEU A 90 -2.66 -19.84 -13.41
C LEU A 90 -1.78 -19.32 -14.55
N TYR A 91 -2.27 -18.31 -15.27
CA TYR A 91 -1.70 -17.84 -16.52
C TYR A 91 -1.59 -16.31 -16.58
N ALA A 92 -0.72 -15.83 -17.46
CA ALA A 92 -0.56 -14.41 -17.75
C ALA A 92 -1.60 -13.93 -18.79
N LEU A 93 -2.10 -12.70 -18.62
CA LEU A 93 -3.21 -12.17 -19.44
C LEU A 93 -2.83 -11.90 -20.89
N GLU A 94 -1.58 -11.52 -21.17
CA GLU A 94 -1.14 -11.18 -22.52
C GLU A 94 -1.03 -12.43 -23.41
N SER A 95 -0.33 -13.46 -22.95
CA SER A 95 -0.06 -14.65 -23.74
C SER A 95 -0.98 -15.82 -23.48
N PHE A 96 -1.67 -15.87 -22.35
CA PHE A 96 -2.38 -17.02 -21.79
C PHE A 96 -1.46 -18.20 -21.46
N ASP A 97 -0.16 -18.00 -21.35
CA ASP A 97 0.76 -19.05 -20.95
C ASP A 97 0.76 -19.22 -19.42
N PRO A 98 0.95 -20.46 -18.92
CA PRO A 98 1.11 -20.72 -17.50
C PRO A 98 2.28 -19.95 -16.90
N ILE A 99 2.08 -19.26 -15.76
CA ILE A 99 3.16 -18.45 -15.17
C ILE A 99 4.35 -19.28 -14.69
N LYS A 100 4.19 -20.57 -14.44
CA LYS A 100 5.31 -21.48 -14.12
C LYS A 100 6.35 -21.62 -15.24
N ASP A 101 5.97 -21.26 -16.48
CA ASP A 101 6.85 -21.35 -17.65
C ASP A 101 7.61 -20.06 -17.91
N PHE A 102 7.50 -19.08 -17.00
CA PHE A 102 8.22 -17.81 -17.05
C PHE A 102 9.57 -17.90 -16.34
N ASP A 103 10.47 -16.98 -16.66
CA ASP A 103 11.79 -16.90 -16.02
C ASP A 103 11.71 -16.33 -14.62
N ILE A 104 10.86 -15.31 -14.43
CA ILE A 104 10.65 -14.61 -13.16
C ILE A 104 9.15 -14.49 -12.90
N ILE A 105 8.73 -14.81 -11.68
CA ILE A 105 7.39 -14.58 -11.15
C ILE A 105 7.54 -13.47 -10.10
N ALA A 106 7.13 -12.25 -10.44
CA ALA A 106 7.31 -11.06 -9.61
C ALA A 106 5.98 -10.64 -8.98
N PHE A 107 5.87 -10.65 -7.66
CA PHE A 107 4.70 -10.23 -6.92
C PHE A 107 4.82 -8.77 -6.46
N SER A 108 3.79 -7.96 -6.70
CA SER A 108 3.63 -6.63 -6.12
C SER A 108 2.64 -6.70 -4.96
N ILE A 109 3.14 -6.61 -3.71
CA ILE A 109 2.35 -6.82 -2.50
C ILE A 109 2.34 -5.54 -1.66
N GLY A 110 1.21 -4.85 -1.65
CA GLY A 110 1.03 -3.61 -0.91
C GLY A 110 0.39 -3.78 0.47
N TYR A 111 -0.12 -4.98 0.80
CA TYR A 111 -0.91 -5.25 2.00
C TYR A 111 -0.68 -6.67 2.50
N GLU A 112 -0.44 -6.84 3.79
CA GLU A 112 -0.01 -8.11 4.38
C GLU A 112 -1.09 -9.21 4.32
N MET A 113 -2.39 -8.83 4.33
CA MET A 113 -3.49 -9.78 4.19
C MET A 113 -3.58 -10.42 2.79
N ALA A 114 -2.75 -9.98 1.85
CA ALA A 114 -2.61 -10.60 0.53
C ALA A 114 -1.59 -11.76 0.50
N PHE A 115 -0.90 -12.06 1.60
CA PHE A 115 0.07 -13.16 1.64
C PHE A 115 -0.54 -14.54 1.35
N PRO A 116 -1.73 -14.90 1.87
CA PRO A 116 -2.37 -16.15 1.49
C PRO A 116 -2.73 -16.23 0.01
N ALA A 117 -3.14 -15.12 -0.60
CA ALA A 117 -3.42 -15.07 -2.04
C ALA A 117 -2.16 -15.30 -2.89
N MET A 118 -0.99 -14.82 -2.45
CA MET A 118 0.29 -15.13 -3.10
C MET A 118 0.58 -16.64 -3.06
N VAL A 119 0.37 -17.29 -1.90
CA VAL A 119 0.55 -18.74 -1.75
C VAL A 119 -0.41 -19.51 -2.66
N ASP A 120 -1.68 -19.09 -2.71
CA ASP A 120 -2.69 -19.69 -3.58
C ASP A 120 -2.35 -19.55 -5.07
N MET A 121 -1.84 -18.38 -5.49
CA MET A 121 -1.40 -18.15 -6.86
C MET A 121 -0.23 -19.05 -7.26
N LEU A 122 0.73 -19.31 -6.36
CA LEU A 122 1.84 -20.24 -6.60
C LEU A 122 1.34 -21.67 -6.75
N ASP A 123 0.42 -22.12 -5.87
CA ASP A 123 -0.18 -23.46 -5.94
C ASP A 123 -0.99 -23.64 -7.22
N LEU A 124 -1.88 -22.70 -7.53
CA LEU A 124 -2.70 -22.73 -8.75
C LEU A 124 -1.85 -22.71 -10.03
N ALA A 125 -0.68 -22.08 -9.98
CA ALA A 125 0.29 -22.11 -11.08
C ALA A 125 1.04 -23.46 -11.19
N GLY A 126 1.03 -24.28 -10.15
CA GLY A 126 1.85 -25.48 -10.05
C GLY A 126 3.33 -25.19 -9.83
N VAL A 127 3.64 -24.09 -9.14
CA VAL A 127 4.99 -23.72 -8.70
C VAL A 127 5.19 -24.21 -7.27
N PRO A 128 6.30 -24.90 -6.94
CA PRO A 128 6.58 -25.32 -5.58
C PRO A 128 6.52 -24.12 -4.60
N LEU A 129 5.80 -24.25 -3.50
CA LEU A 129 5.55 -23.15 -2.58
C LEU A 129 6.84 -22.66 -1.92
N HIS A 130 7.63 -23.58 -1.36
CA HIS A 130 8.84 -23.21 -0.64
C HIS A 130 10.01 -22.89 -1.58
N ALA A 131 10.73 -21.81 -1.28
CA ALA A 131 11.92 -21.42 -2.01
C ALA A 131 13.01 -22.52 -2.02
N SER A 132 13.09 -23.32 -0.96
CA SER A 132 14.01 -24.45 -0.82
C SER A 132 13.72 -25.61 -1.78
N GLU A 133 12.48 -25.75 -2.26
CA GLU A 133 12.07 -26.78 -3.22
C GLU A 133 12.40 -26.37 -4.68
N ARG A 134 12.54 -25.07 -4.93
CA ARG A 134 12.89 -24.51 -6.24
C ARG A 134 14.40 -24.41 -6.39
N THR A 135 15.04 -25.51 -6.79
CA THR A 135 16.51 -25.59 -6.90
C THR A 135 17.06 -25.01 -8.21
N ALA A 136 16.25 -24.93 -9.26
CA ALA A 136 16.62 -24.32 -10.53
C ALA A 136 16.58 -22.77 -10.44
N LEU A 137 17.36 -22.10 -11.28
CA LEU A 137 17.36 -20.63 -11.39
C LEU A 137 16.00 -20.09 -11.85
N THR A 138 15.25 -20.84 -12.68
CA THR A 138 13.94 -20.49 -13.20
C THR A 138 12.87 -21.52 -12.78
N PRO A 139 11.64 -21.11 -12.43
CA PRO A 139 11.25 -19.72 -12.18
C PRO A 139 11.84 -19.16 -10.88
N LEU A 140 12.23 -17.90 -10.93
CA LEU A 140 12.63 -17.14 -9.75
C LEU A 140 11.38 -16.45 -9.18
N VAL A 141 11.09 -16.63 -7.89
CA VAL A 141 9.96 -15.96 -7.21
C VAL A 141 10.45 -14.73 -6.46
N VAL A 142 10.00 -13.57 -6.88
CA VAL A 142 10.40 -12.25 -6.37
C VAL A 142 9.18 -11.55 -5.78
N ALA A 143 9.34 -10.84 -4.66
CA ALA A 143 8.30 -10.01 -4.10
C ALA A 143 8.78 -8.56 -3.89
N GLY A 144 7.93 -7.59 -4.23
CA GLY A 144 8.14 -6.17 -3.99
C GLY A 144 6.88 -5.53 -3.42
N GLY A 145 6.96 -4.23 -3.12
CA GLY A 145 5.85 -3.46 -2.58
C GLY A 145 5.95 -3.16 -1.09
N THR A 146 4.98 -2.42 -0.56
CA THR A 146 5.05 -1.86 0.80
C THR A 146 5.08 -2.92 1.89
N ALA A 147 4.43 -4.08 1.67
CA ALA A 147 4.45 -5.17 2.64
C ALA A 147 5.86 -5.78 2.83
N MET A 148 6.77 -5.58 1.89
CA MET A 148 8.14 -6.11 1.97
C MET A 148 9.02 -5.42 3.02
N TYR A 149 8.56 -4.34 3.64
CA TYR A 149 9.28 -3.77 4.79
C TYR A 149 9.24 -4.66 6.04
N ASN A 150 8.38 -5.66 6.06
CA ASN A 150 8.48 -6.87 6.88
C ASN A 150 8.04 -8.09 6.05
N CYS A 151 8.95 -8.67 5.30
CA CYS A 151 8.67 -9.86 4.49
C CYS A 151 8.94 -11.18 5.22
N GLU A 152 9.35 -11.15 6.49
CA GLU A 152 9.65 -12.36 7.26
C GLU A 152 8.48 -13.38 7.29
N PRO A 153 7.20 -12.97 7.41
CA PRO A 153 6.10 -13.94 7.35
C PRO A 153 6.01 -14.76 6.06
N ILE A 154 6.59 -14.29 4.97
CA ILE A 154 6.62 -14.99 3.67
C ILE A 154 8.02 -15.38 3.21
N ALA A 155 9.02 -15.27 4.08
CA ALA A 155 10.43 -15.53 3.76
C ALA A 155 10.67 -16.92 3.14
N ASP A 156 9.90 -17.93 3.55
CA ASP A 156 10.03 -19.29 3.04
C ASP A 156 9.44 -19.48 1.63
N PHE A 157 8.57 -18.57 1.17
CA PHE A 157 7.87 -18.68 -0.12
C PHE A 157 8.53 -17.88 -1.23
N ILE A 158 9.41 -16.93 -0.93
CA ILE A 158 10.08 -16.07 -1.91
C ILE A 158 11.57 -16.37 -2.00
N ASP A 159 12.15 -16.18 -3.17
CA ASP A 159 13.59 -16.32 -3.36
C ASP A 159 14.33 -15.04 -2.96
N LEU A 160 13.72 -13.89 -3.23
CA LEU A 160 14.21 -12.59 -2.79
C LEU A 160 13.08 -11.55 -2.71
N ALA A 161 13.31 -10.50 -1.92
CA ALA A 161 12.44 -9.33 -1.82
C ALA A 161 13.15 -8.05 -2.29
N LEU A 162 12.40 -7.17 -2.95
CA LEU A 162 12.83 -5.86 -3.41
C LEU A 162 12.32 -4.79 -2.44
N ILE A 163 13.22 -4.13 -1.75
CA ILE A 163 12.91 -3.14 -0.72
C ILE A 163 13.04 -1.73 -1.29
N GLY A 164 11.90 -1.07 -1.50
CA GLY A 164 11.83 0.29 -2.02
C GLY A 164 11.17 0.39 -3.39
N GLU A 165 11.75 1.21 -4.26
CA GLU A 165 11.23 1.53 -5.59
C GLU A 165 11.93 0.67 -6.65
N GLY A 166 11.14 -0.01 -7.48
CA GLY A 166 11.61 -1.07 -8.38
C GLY A 166 12.20 -0.60 -9.71
N GLU A 167 11.98 0.66 -10.11
CA GLU A 167 12.28 1.11 -11.49
C GLU A 167 13.70 0.84 -11.95
N GLU A 168 14.68 0.97 -11.05
CA GLU A 168 16.08 0.63 -11.34
C GLU A 168 16.43 -0.79 -10.89
N MET A 169 15.87 -1.25 -9.74
CA MET A 169 16.16 -2.58 -9.19
C MET A 169 15.68 -3.70 -10.11
N ASP A 170 14.50 -3.58 -10.69
CA ASP A 170 13.95 -4.59 -11.59
C ASP A 170 14.83 -4.75 -12.83
N VAL A 171 15.35 -3.65 -13.37
CA VAL A 171 16.26 -3.68 -14.52
C VAL A 171 17.56 -4.37 -14.14
N GLU A 172 18.19 -3.99 -13.02
CA GLU A 172 19.45 -4.59 -12.55
C GLU A 172 19.28 -6.10 -12.23
N LEU A 173 18.16 -6.48 -11.61
CA LEU A 173 17.87 -7.86 -11.29
C LEU A 173 17.65 -8.72 -12.55
N ILE A 174 16.89 -8.21 -13.53
CA ILE A 174 16.63 -8.90 -14.79
C ILE A 174 17.94 -9.09 -15.56
N GLU A 175 18.79 -8.06 -15.64
CA GLU A 175 20.08 -8.18 -16.33
C GLU A 175 21.04 -9.16 -15.62
N LEU A 176 21.06 -9.16 -14.27
CA LEU A 176 21.83 -10.14 -13.51
C LEU A 176 21.32 -11.57 -13.77
N HIS A 177 19.99 -11.75 -13.81
CA HIS A 177 19.37 -13.05 -14.12
C HIS A 177 19.74 -13.53 -15.54
N ARG A 178 19.72 -12.62 -16.53
CA ARG A 178 20.18 -12.92 -17.90
C ARG A 178 21.64 -13.34 -17.94
N GLN A 179 22.50 -12.64 -17.18
CA GLN A 179 23.91 -12.98 -17.07
C GLN A 179 24.08 -14.38 -16.47
N ALA A 180 23.41 -14.65 -15.35
CA ALA A 180 23.48 -15.95 -14.67
C ALA A 180 23.06 -17.12 -15.59
N ARG A 181 22.00 -16.92 -16.42
CA ARG A 181 21.57 -17.91 -17.41
C ARG A 181 22.62 -18.13 -18.50
N ARG A 182 23.21 -17.06 -19.04
CA ARG A 182 24.27 -17.17 -20.07
C ARG A 182 25.51 -17.88 -19.57
N GLU A 183 25.90 -17.62 -18.31
CA GLU A 183 27.12 -18.15 -17.69
C GLU A 183 26.88 -19.49 -16.97
N GLY A 184 25.64 -19.95 -16.89
CA GLY A 184 25.28 -21.23 -16.28
C GLY A 184 25.45 -21.26 -14.75
N TRP A 185 25.18 -20.12 -14.09
CA TRP A 185 25.26 -20.06 -12.63
C TRP A 185 24.19 -20.94 -11.97
N SER A 186 24.53 -21.48 -10.82
CA SER A 186 23.53 -22.06 -9.94
C SER A 186 22.62 -20.97 -9.36
N LYS A 187 21.44 -21.36 -8.90
CA LYS A 187 20.54 -20.44 -8.20
C LYS A 187 21.19 -19.80 -6.98
N HIS A 188 21.98 -20.57 -6.25
CA HIS A 188 22.68 -20.06 -5.07
C HIS A 188 23.71 -18.97 -5.43
N GLU A 189 24.55 -19.19 -6.44
CA GLU A 189 25.49 -18.16 -6.93
C GLU A 189 24.77 -16.90 -7.37
N PHE A 190 23.64 -17.04 -8.07
CA PHE A 190 22.80 -15.91 -8.46
C PHE A 190 22.28 -15.15 -7.23
N LEU A 191 21.74 -15.84 -6.21
CA LEU A 191 21.18 -15.20 -5.01
C LEU A 191 22.25 -14.45 -4.21
N VAL A 192 23.46 -15.01 -4.08
CA VAL A 192 24.59 -14.32 -3.43
C VAL A 192 24.96 -13.03 -4.18
N CYS A 193 24.99 -13.07 -5.51
CA CYS A 193 25.24 -11.86 -6.32
C CYS A 193 24.07 -10.87 -6.24
N ALA A 194 22.83 -11.34 -6.30
CA ALA A 194 21.63 -10.50 -6.21
C ALA A 194 21.56 -9.74 -4.88
N ALA A 195 22.01 -10.35 -3.77
CA ALA A 195 22.09 -9.69 -2.46
C ALA A 195 23.03 -8.47 -2.43
N GLN A 196 23.88 -8.28 -3.44
CA GLN A 196 24.74 -7.10 -3.57
C GLN A 196 24.04 -5.92 -4.28
N ILE A 197 22.90 -6.14 -4.93
CA ILE A 197 22.10 -5.06 -5.51
C ILE A 197 21.45 -4.27 -4.36
N PRO A 198 21.66 -2.94 -4.27
CA PRO A 198 21.05 -2.15 -3.21
C PRO A 198 19.52 -2.28 -3.19
N GLY A 199 18.96 -2.64 -2.04
CA GLY A 199 17.52 -2.86 -1.85
C GLY A 199 17.09 -4.32 -2.02
N VAL A 200 17.97 -5.24 -2.41
CA VAL A 200 17.62 -6.66 -2.54
C VAL A 200 17.88 -7.39 -1.22
N TYR A 201 16.82 -8.01 -0.69
CA TYR A 201 16.88 -8.90 0.47
C TYR A 201 16.68 -10.34 0.03
N VAL A 202 17.59 -11.23 0.41
CA VAL A 202 17.55 -12.67 0.09
C VAL A 202 17.36 -13.46 1.38
N PRO A 203 16.14 -13.91 1.73
CA PRO A 203 15.85 -14.52 3.03
C PRO A 203 16.73 -15.71 3.39
N SER A 204 17.11 -16.53 2.41
CA SER A 204 17.96 -17.72 2.62
C SER A 204 19.38 -17.41 3.05
N LEU A 205 19.84 -16.16 2.93
CA LEU A 205 21.16 -15.72 3.37
C LEU A 205 21.16 -15.15 4.80
N TYR A 206 20.05 -15.29 5.55
CA TYR A 206 19.94 -14.78 6.92
C TYR A 206 19.45 -15.86 7.88
N ASP A 207 20.25 -16.15 8.89
CA ASP A 207 19.89 -17.03 9.98
C ASP A 207 19.19 -16.23 11.09
N VAL A 208 18.00 -16.66 11.48
CA VAL A 208 17.22 -16.07 12.57
C VAL A 208 17.18 -17.06 13.73
N VAL A 209 17.63 -16.64 14.91
CA VAL A 209 17.61 -17.44 16.13
C VAL A 209 16.65 -16.78 17.13
N TYR A 210 15.86 -17.58 17.82
CA TYR A 210 14.89 -17.12 18.82
C TYR A 210 15.33 -17.45 20.25
N ASN A 211 14.89 -16.64 21.20
CA ASN A 211 14.95 -16.90 22.63
C ASN A 211 13.83 -17.88 23.05
N ASP A 212 13.90 -18.40 24.26
CA ASP A 212 12.89 -19.30 24.82
C ASP A 212 11.51 -18.63 24.97
N ASP A 213 11.47 -17.31 25.12
CA ASP A 213 10.24 -16.51 25.19
C ASP A 213 9.66 -16.17 23.80
N GLY A 214 10.27 -16.63 22.73
CA GLY A 214 9.83 -16.41 21.35
C GLY A 214 10.32 -15.10 20.72
N THR A 215 11.01 -14.23 21.46
CA THR A 215 11.61 -13.01 20.86
C THR A 215 12.81 -13.37 19.99
N VAL A 216 13.15 -12.50 19.03
CA VAL A 216 14.34 -12.70 18.19
C VAL A 216 15.61 -12.50 19.02
N LYS A 217 16.47 -13.49 19.05
CA LYS A 217 17.78 -13.44 19.74
C LYS A 217 18.87 -12.84 18.87
N SER A 218 18.90 -13.23 17.61
CA SER A 218 19.88 -12.73 16.64
C SER A 218 19.42 -12.94 15.21
N ILE A 219 19.88 -12.06 14.32
CA ILE A 219 19.76 -12.18 12.87
C ILE A 219 21.19 -12.08 12.32
N THR A 220 21.66 -13.11 11.64
CA THR A 220 23.01 -13.19 11.11
C THR A 220 22.98 -13.25 9.59
N ALA A 221 23.61 -12.27 8.94
CA ALA A 221 23.79 -12.29 7.50
C ALA A 221 24.99 -13.18 7.13
N ASN A 222 24.80 -14.06 6.15
CA ASN A 222 25.78 -15.03 5.67
C ASN A 222 26.27 -14.66 4.26
N GLU A 223 27.37 -15.26 3.83
CA GLU A 223 27.90 -15.23 2.47
C GLU A 223 28.02 -13.82 1.85
N GLY A 224 28.40 -12.86 2.65
CA GLY A 224 28.61 -11.48 2.20
C GLY A 224 27.33 -10.67 2.02
N ALA A 225 26.15 -11.21 2.37
CA ALA A 225 24.91 -10.44 2.40
C ALA A 225 25.05 -9.23 3.34
N PRO A 226 24.43 -8.08 3.02
CA PRO A 226 24.51 -6.89 3.86
C PRO A 226 23.83 -7.13 5.21
N LYS A 227 24.44 -6.69 6.33
CA LYS A 227 23.81 -6.80 7.65
C LYS A 227 22.46 -6.08 7.73
N VAL A 228 22.31 -5.00 6.96
CA VAL A 228 21.09 -4.21 6.83
C VAL A 228 20.89 -3.88 5.36
N VAL A 229 19.75 -4.27 4.83
CA VAL A 229 19.33 -3.92 3.47
C VAL A 229 18.67 -2.54 3.51
N LEU A 230 19.35 -1.55 2.95
CA LEU A 230 18.79 -0.20 2.81
C LEU A 230 17.91 -0.16 1.56
N LYS A 231 16.69 0.38 1.71
CA LYS A 231 15.77 0.54 0.56
C LYS A 231 16.40 1.33 -0.58
N ARG A 232 15.99 1.00 -1.81
CA ARG A 232 16.30 1.78 -3.02
C ARG A 232 15.21 2.81 -3.29
N ILE A 233 15.60 3.96 -3.85
CA ILE A 233 14.65 5.01 -4.29
C ILE A 233 15.07 5.59 -5.64
N MET A 234 14.10 6.06 -6.41
CA MET A 234 14.34 6.99 -7.51
C MET A 234 14.71 8.35 -6.92
N ARG A 235 15.95 8.80 -7.15
CA ARG A 235 16.44 10.08 -6.59
C ARG A 235 15.86 11.27 -7.33
N ASP A 236 15.77 11.16 -8.63
CA ASP A 236 15.27 12.18 -9.56
C ASP A 236 13.95 11.70 -10.15
N MET A 237 12.84 12.32 -9.72
CA MET A 237 11.51 11.91 -10.16
C MET A 237 11.20 12.32 -11.60
N ASP A 238 11.92 13.29 -12.14
CA ASP A 238 11.77 13.69 -13.54
C ASP A 238 12.36 12.67 -14.51
N LYS A 239 13.28 11.83 -14.03
CA LYS A 239 13.83 10.69 -14.78
C LYS A 239 13.07 9.38 -14.55
N ALA A 240 12.21 9.34 -13.51
CA ALA A 240 11.41 8.16 -13.24
C ALA A 240 10.35 7.96 -14.33
N TYR A 241 10.27 6.74 -14.84
CA TYR A 241 9.27 6.37 -15.84
C TYR A 241 7.84 6.71 -15.35
N TYR A 242 7.02 7.20 -16.28
CA TYR A 242 5.58 7.39 -16.06
C TYR A 242 4.80 6.81 -17.26
N PRO A 243 3.74 6.01 -17.03
CA PRO A 243 2.99 5.35 -18.10
C PRO A 243 1.96 6.29 -18.75
N THR A 244 2.40 7.13 -19.71
CA THR A 244 1.49 8.00 -20.48
C THR A 244 0.56 7.19 -21.37
N LYS A 245 1.06 6.08 -21.95
CA LYS A 245 0.25 5.07 -22.65
C LYS A 245 -0.23 4.02 -21.67
N THR A 246 -1.19 4.41 -20.85
CA THR A 246 -1.72 3.50 -19.82
C THR A 246 -2.63 2.43 -20.42
N ILE A 247 -2.59 1.22 -19.88
CA ILE A 247 -3.53 0.16 -20.24
C ILE A 247 -4.93 0.60 -19.82
N VAL A 248 -5.88 0.56 -20.76
CA VAL A 248 -7.30 0.87 -20.50
C VAL A 248 -8.04 -0.44 -20.25
N PRO A 249 -8.53 -0.69 -19.01
CA PRO A 249 -9.21 -1.93 -18.66
C PRO A 249 -10.47 -2.18 -19.48
N SER A 250 -10.76 -3.46 -19.74
CA SER A 250 -11.98 -3.89 -20.44
C SER A 250 -13.21 -4.00 -19.53
N THR A 251 -13.04 -3.76 -18.23
CA THR A 251 -14.11 -3.73 -17.22
C THR A 251 -13.85 -2.61 -16.21
N GLU A 252 -14.90 -2.14 -15.55
CA GLU A 252 -14.81 -1.11 -14.53
C GLU A 252 -13.83 -1.52 -13.40
N ILE A 253 -12.93 -0.63 -13.04
CA ILE A 253 -11.94 -0.79 -11.97
C ILE A 253 -12.13 0.28 -10.89
N VAL A 254 -11.43 0.14 -9.75
CA VAL A 254 -11.59 1.08 -8.61
C VAL A 254 -11.06 2.48 -8.94
N GLN A 255 -9.93 2.57 -9.65
CA GLN A 255 -9.32 3.84 -10.09
C GLN A 255 -9.36 3.95 -11.62
N ASP A 256 -10.57 4.07 -12.18
CA ASP A 256 -10.80 4.13 -13.64
C ASP A 256 -10.60 5.56 -14.16
N ARG A 257 -9.33 6.01 -14.13
CA ARG A 257 -8.93 7.39 -14.44
C ARG A 257 -7.43 7.53 -14.68
N VAL A 258 -7.01 8.66 -15.22
CA VAL A 258 -5.60 9.06 -15.22
C VAL A 258 -5.19 9.43 -13.79
N SER A 259 -4.15 8.78 -13.25
CA SER A 259 -3.58 9.09 -11.92
C SER A 259 -2.22 9.76 -12.09
N LEU A 260 -2.17 11.08 -12.03
CA LEU A 260 -0.95 11.86 -12.21
C LEU A 260 -0.16 11.93 -10.88
N GLU A 261 0.98 11.24 -10.80
CA GLU A 261 1.84 11.19 -9.62
C GLU A 261 2.66 12.47 -9.50
N LEU A 262 2.32 13.34 -8.52
CA LEU A 262 2.99 14.62 -8.31
C LEU A 262 4.36 14.46 -7.65
N PHE A 263 4.42 13.65 -6.62
CA PHE A 263 5.62 13.41 -5.82
C PHE A 263 5.50 12.11 -5.01
N ARG A 264 6.63 11.62 -4.55
CA ARG A 264 6.72 10.51 -3.58
C ARG A 264 7.26 11.00 -2.26
N GLY A 265 6.82 10.35 -1.18
CA GLY A 265 7.15 10.72 0.19
C GLY A 265 6.12 11.61 0.85
N CYS A 266 6.37 11.97 2.11
CA CYS A 266 5.53 12.86 2.89
C CYS A 266 6.39 13.70 3.82
N ILE A 267 6.15 15.03 3.87
CA ILE A 267 6.86 15.94 4.76
C ILE A 267 6.40 15.84 6.22
N ARG A 268 5.23 15.24 6.43
CA ARG A 268 4.60 15.14 7.74
C ARG A 268 5.24 14.03 8.58
N GLY A 269 5.11 14.14 9.87
CA GLY A 269 5.73 13.25 10.83
C GLY A 269 4.73 12.45 11.66
N CYS A 270 3.55 12.09 11.09
CA CYS A 270 2.55 11.30 11.80
C CYS A 270 3.15 9.99 12.31
N ARG A 271 3.16 9.76 13.63
CA ARG A 271 3.92 8.70 14.31
C ARG A 271 3.45 7.29 14.01
N PHE A 272 2.19 7.15 13.61
CA PHE A 272 1.57 5.88 13.24
C PHE A 272 1.73 5.50 11.76
N CYS A 273 2.01 6.47 10.88
CA CYS A 273 1.84 6.32 9.44
C CYS A 273 3.07 5.67 8.78
N GLN A 274 2.99 4.40 8.42
CA GLN A 274 4.08 3.68 7.73
C GLN A 274 4.49 4.39 6.43
N ALA A 275 3.52 4.80 5.59
CA ALA A 275 3.80 5.51 4.34
C ALA A 275 4.62 6.80 4.56
N GLY A 276 4.36 7.52 5.67
CA GLY A 276 5.11 8.71 6.05
C GLY A 276 6.59 8.44 6.35
N TYR A 277 7.00 7.21 6.60
CA TYR A 277 8.39 6.81 6.84
C TYR A 277 8.99 6.06 5.66
N VAL A 278 8.30 5.07 5.13
CA VAL A 278 8.87 4.20 4.09
C VAL A 278 9.02 4.88 2.73
N TYR A 279 8.29 5.96 2.47
CA TYR A 279 8.42 6.73 1.23
C TYR A 279 9.32 7.98 1.35
N ARG A 280 9.90 8.28 2.54
CA ARG A 280 10.86 9.38 2.69
C ARG A 280 12.14 9.14 1.89
N PRO A 281 12.82 10.22 1.44
CA PRO A 281 12.45 11.65 1.49
C PRO A 281 11.39 12.02 0.45
N VAL A 282 10.87 13.25 0.53
CA VAL A 282 10.00 13.81 -0.53
C VAL A 282 10.82 14.10 -1.77
N ARG A 283 10.28 13.77 -2.93
CA ARG A 283 10.88 14.02 -4.26
C ARG A 283 9.75 14.38 -5.21
N ASN A 284 9.81 15.60 -5.74
CA ASN A 284 8.79 16.16 -6.60
C ASN A 284 9.10 15.89 -8.08
N ARG A 285 8.06 15.82 -8.91
CA ARG A 285 8.16 15.98 -10.37
C ARG A 285 8.01 17.44 -10.72
N SER A 286 8.66 17.87 -11.80
CA SER A 286 8.52 19.23 -12.32
C SER A 286 7.13 19.44 -12.94
N GLU A 287 6.64 20.67 -12.88
CA GLU A 287 5.34 21.04 -13.44
C GLU A 287 5.30 20.81 -14.95
N GLU A 288 6.38 21.11 -15.65
CA GLU A 288 6.48 20.94 -17.10
C GLU A 288 6.22 19.48 -17.52
N LEU A 289 6.84 18.52 -16.83
CA LEU A 289 6.62 17.10 -17.09
C LEU A 289 5.19 16.67 -16.72
N LEU A 290 4.67 17.14 -15.59
CA LEU A 290 3.32 16.82 -15.16
C LEU A 290 2.26 17.29 -16.17
N ARG A 291 2.43 18.48 -16.75
CA ARG A 291 1.57 18.98 -17.84
C ARG A 291 1.64 18.09 -19.06
N GLY A 292 2.86 17.75 -19.50
CA GLY A 292 3.08 16.84 -20.62
C GLY A 292 2.41 15.49 -20.41
N TYR A 293 2.64 14.87 -19.25
CA TYR A 293 2.04 13.58 -18.90
C TYR A 293 0.51 13.63 -18.82
N ALA A 294 -0.06 14.72 -18.30
CA ALA A 294 -1.51 14.89 -18.24
C ALA A 294 -2.14 14.89 -19.63
N VAL A 295 -1.56 15.67 -20.56
CA VAL A 295 -2.04 15.77 -21.96
C VAL A 295 -1.90 14.41 -22.66
N GLU A 296 -0.71 13.82 -22.65
CA GLU A 296 -0.45 12.55 -23.32
C GLU A 296 -1.34 11.41 -22.77
N ALA A 297 -1.45 11.30 -21.44
CA ALA A 297 -2.22 10.21 -20.83
C ALA A 297 -3.73 10.33 -21.10
N VAL A 298 -4.29 11.54 -21.13
CA VAL A 298 -5.70 11.76 -21.49
C VAL A 298 -5.94 11.49 -22.97
N GLU A 299 -5.07 12.00 -23.85
CA GLU A 299 -5.23 11.82 -25.29
C GLU A 299 -5.06 10.38 -25.74
N ASP A 300 -4.15 9.63 -25.09
CA ASP A 300 -3.91 8.22 -25.41
C ASP A 300 -4.97 7.28 -24.85
N SER A 301 -5.47 7.53 -23.63
CA SER A 301 -6.43 6.66 -22.95
C SER A 301 -7.90 6.99 -23.23
N GLY A 302 -8.20 8.25 -23.53
CA GLY A 302 -9.57 8.74 -23.66
C GLY A 302 -10.32 8.89 -22.33
N TYR A 303 -9.65 8.82 -21.19
CA TYR A 303 -10.26 9.02 -19.87
C TYR A 303 -10.83 10.43 -19.71
N GLN A 304 -12.00 10.52 -19.07
CA GLN A 304 -12.67 11.78 -18.73
C GLN A 304 -12.46 12.21 -17.27
N ASP A 305 -11.76 11.42 -16.49
CA ASP A 305 -11.40 11.72 -15.11
C ASP A 305 -9.88 11.65 -14.93
N MET A 306 -9.34 12.66 -14.26
CA MET A 306 -7.94 12.72 -13.85
C MET A 306 -7.82 13.05 -12.37
N THR A 307 -6.86 12.44 -11.68
CA THR A 307 -6.57 12.70 -10.28
C THR A 307 -5.11 13.07 -10.10
N LEU A 308 -4.84 14.09 -9.28
CA LEU A 308 -3.49 14.43 -8.82
C LEU A 308 -3.16 13.57 -7.60
N SER A 309 -2.24 12.62 -7.77
CA SER A 309 -1.97 11.59 -6.76
C SER A 309 -0.69 11.86 -5.98
N SER A 310 -0.79 11.82 -4.66
CA SER A 310 0.34 11.83 -3.72
C SER A 310 -0.16 11.46 -2.31
N LEU A 311 0.76 11.32 -1.34
CA LEU A 311 0.41 11.11 0.07
C LEU A 311 -0.18 12.35 0.74
N SER A 312 0.05 13.55 0.20
CA SER A 312 -0.44 14.82 0.75
C SER A 312 -0.47 15.88 -0.36
N THR A 313 -1.46 15.81 -1.23
CA THR A 313 -1.53 16.61 -2.46
C THR A 313 -1.44 18.12 -2.21
N SER A 314 -2.04 18.61 -1.12
CA SER A 314 -1.95 20.01 -0.71
C SER A 314 -0.53 20.48 -0.31
N ASP A 315 0.41 19.57 -0.16
CA ASP A 315 1.81 19.90 0.16
C ASP A 315 2.72 20.01 -1.10
N TYR A 316 2.18 19.81 -2.32
CA TYR A 316 2.93 20.07 -3.55
C TYR A 316 3.20 21.57 -3.71
N PRO A 317 4.46 22.01 -3.88
CA PRO A 317 4.81 23.44 -3.84
C PRO A 317 4.09 24.31 -4.87
N HIS A 318 3.85 23.77 -6.07
CA HIS A 318 3.27 24.48 -7.23
C HIS A 318 1.88 23.96 -7.59
N LEU A 319 1.10 23.57 -6.57
CA LEU A 319 -0.21 22.96 -6.82
C LEU A 319 -1.19 23.90 -7.51
N VAL A 320 -1.19 25.19 -7.13
CA VAL A 320 -2.13 26.18 -7.67
C VAL A 320 -1.81 26.44 -9.13
N GLU A 321 -0.53 26.69 -9.44
CA GLU A 321 -0.04 26.94 -10.80
C GLU A 321 -0.34 25.74 -11.71
N LEU A 322 -0.04 24.53 -11.26
CA LEU A 322 -0.34 23.31 -12.01
C LEU A 322 -1.84 23.14 -12.28
N CYS A 323 -2.69 23.43 -11.29
CA CYS A 323 -4.14 23.34 -11.46
C CYS A 323 -4.66 24.40 -12.44
N ASP A 324 -4.14 25.64 -12.38
CA ASP A 324 -4.51 26.71 -13.29
C ASP A 324 -4.15 26.33 -14.75
N ASP A 325 -2.98 25.75 -14.98
CA ASP A 325 -2.55 25.30 -16.30
C ASP A 325 -3.33 24.12 -16.86
N LEU A 326 -3.73 23.19 -15.98
CA LEU A 326 -4.54 22.05 -16.39
C LEU A 326 -6.01 22.40 -16.57
N GLU A 327 -6.52 23.50 -15.99
CA GLU A 327 -7.95 23.88 -16.06
C GLU A 327 -8.41 24.07 -17.50
N ASP A 328 -7.67 24.83 -18.29
CA ASP A 328 -8.04 25.11 -19.69
C ASP A 328 -8.05 23.83 -20.54
N PHE A 329 -7.04 22.97 -20.36
CA PHE A 329 -6.97 21.67 -21.05
C PHE A 329 -8.14 20.77 -20.63
N CYS A 330 -8.39 20.64 -19.34
CA CYS A 330 -9.48 19.83 -18.81
C CYS A 330 -10.85 20.32 -19.30
N ALA A 331 -11.06 21.64 -19.32
CA ALA A 331 -12.32 22.24 -19.82
C ALA A 331 -12.55 21.96 -21.31
N GLN A 332 -11.50 22.09 -22.14
CA GLN A 332 -11.60 21.84 -23.59
C GLN A 332 -11.87 20.36 -23.92
N ARG A 333 -11.34 19.43 -23.11
CA ARG A 333 -11.46 17.98 -23.30
C ARG A 333 -12.60 17.36 -22.48
N HIS A 334 -13.33 18.15 -21.69
CA HIS A 334 -14.36 17.68 -20.77
C HIS A 334 -13.85 16.67 -19.74
N VAL A 335 -12.61 16.88 -19.26
CA VAL A 335 -11.98 16.06 -18.21
C VAL A 335 -12.26 16.65 -16.85
N THR A 336 -12.62 15.80 -15.89
CA THR A 336 -12.80 16.20 -14.49
C THR A 336 -11.47 16.05 -13.75
N LEU A 337 -10.97 17.14 -13.15
CA LEU A 337 -9.78 17.10 -12.31
C LEU A 337 -10.17 16.92 -10.83
N ALA A 338 -9.63 15.87 -10.19
CA ALA A 338 -9.87 15.55 -8.78
C ALA A 338 -8.60 15.71 -7.93
N LEU A 339 -8.76 16.23 -6.73
CA LEU A 339 -7.71 16.35 -5.70
C LEU A 339 -8.07 15.45 -4.50
N PRO A 340 -7.64 14.20 -4.46
CA PRO A 340 -7.73 13.40 -3.26
C PRO A 340 -6.67 13.88 -2.24
N SER A 341 -6.71 13.43 -1.03
CA SER A 341 -5.66 13.66 -0.01
C SER A 341 -5.42 15.14 0.34
N LEU A 342 -6.50 15.94 0.37
CA LEU A 342 -6.44 17.30 0.88
C LEU A 342 -6.40 17.29 2.41
N ARG A 343 -5.51 18.12 2.97
CA ARG A 343 -5.44 18.31 4.42
C ARG A 343 -6.33 19.50 4.83
N ALA A 344 -6.94 19.40 6.01
CA ALA A 344 -7.80 20.45 6.50
C ALA A 344 -7.04 21.75 6.86
N ASP A 345 -5.77 21.65 7.27
CA ASP A 345 -4.91 22.81 7.58
C ASP A 345 -4.51 23.63 6.34
N ASN A 346 -4.47 23.02 5.15
CA ASN A 346 -4.11 23.66 3.87
C ASN A 346 -5.28 23.75 2.89
N PHE A 347 -6.51 23.71 3.39
CA PHE A 347 -7.70 23.74 2.55
C PHE A 347 -7.94 25.13 1.93
N SER A 348 -7.77 25.25 0.61
CA SER A 348 -8.03 26.47 -0.16
C SER A 348 -9.36 26.40 -0.90
N MET A 349 -10.34 27.23 -0.50
CA MET A 349 -11.61 27.36 -1.22
C MET A 349 -11.41 27.86 -2.64
N ALA A 350 -10.50 28.80 -2.86
CA ALA A 350 -10.22 29.32 -4.20
C ALA A 350 -9.77 28.21 -5.16
N LEU A 351 -8.92 27.30 -4.69
CA LEU A 351 -8.50 26.12 -5.44
C LEU A 351 -9.68 25.18 -5.70
N MET A 352 -10.51 24.92 -4.69
CA MET A 352 -11.68 24.04 -4.83
C MET A 352 -12.77 24.60 -5.75
N GLU A 353 -13.00 25.91 -5.71
CA GLU A 353 -13.96 26.57 -6.60
C GLU A 353 -13.54 26.53 -8.06
N ARG A 354 -12.25 26.65 -8.33
CA ARG A 354 -11.68 26.52 -9.67
C ARG A 354 -11.82 25.09 -10.22
N LEU A 355 -11.49 24.09 -9.41
CA LEU A 355 -11.50 22.69 -9.84
C LEU A 355 -12.89 22.07 -9.93
N GLN A 356 -13.88 22.61 -9.22
CA GLN A 356 -15.22 22.04 -9.13
C GLN A 356 -16.29 22.93 -9.76
N LYS A 357 -16.08 23.38 -10.99
CA LYS A 357 -17.12 24.05 -11.78
C LYS A 357 -18.34 23.14 -12.10
N GLY A 358 -18.21 21.83 -11.76
CA GLY A 358 -19.22 20.80 -11.99
C GLY A 358 -19.93 20.29 -10.72
N ARG A 359 -20.11 18.97 -10.61
CA ARG A 359 -20.83 18.30 -9.53
C ARG A 359 -20.01 18.30 -8.23
N LYS A 360 -20.52 18.97 -7.18
CA LYS A 360 -19.87 18.98 -5.85
C LYS A 360 -20.01 17.61 -5.19
N THR A 361 -18.90 16.91 -5.05
CA THR A 361 -18.80 15.66 -4.28
C THR A 361 -18.54 15.97 -2.81
N GLY A 362 -18.69 14.99 -1.90
CA GLY A 362 -18.38 15.17 -0.49
C GLY A 362 -16.88 15.38 -0.27
N LEU A 363 -16.53 16.06 0.83
CA LEU A 363 -15.16 16.23 1.28
C LEU A 363 -14.78 15.15 2.29
N THR A 364 -13.51 14.78 2.29
CA THR A 364 -12.96 13.80 3.23
C THR A 364 -11.78 14.41 3.99
N PHE A 365 -11.84 14.34 5.31
CA PHE A 365 -10.75 14.75 6.20
C PHE A 365 -10.40 13.62 7.16
N ALA A 366 -9.13 13.56 7.56
CA ALA A 366 -8.62 12.56 8.48
C ALA A 366 -7.99 13.23 9.72
N PRO A 367 -8.80 13.62 10.74
CA PRO A 367 -8.26 14.16 11.99
C PRO A 367 -7.53 13.10 12.82
N GLU A 368 -7.84 11.81 12.63
CA GLU A 368 -7.30 10.61 13.27
C GLU A 368 -7.70 10.45 14.75
N ALA A 369 -7.82 11.52 15.53
CA ALA A 369 -8.16 11.47 16.96
C ALA A 369 -9.16 12.55 17.38
N GLY A 370 -9.94 12.27 18.42
CA GLY A 370 -11.02 13.13 18.88
C GLY A 370 -10.56 14.38 19.64
N THR A 371 -9.44 14.32 20.37
CA THR A 371 -8.93 15.44 21.17
C THR A 371 -7.64 16.02 20.64
N GLN A 372 -7.33 17.28 20.98
CA GLN A 372 -6.06 17.91 20.62
C GLN A 372 -4.88 17.17 21.25
N ARG A 373 -5.00 16.81 22.54
CA ARG A 373 -3.98 16.04 23.24
C ARG A 373 -3.55 14.80 22.46
N LEU A 374 -4.51 14.02 21.98
CA LEU A 374 -4.20 12.79 21.25
C LEU A 374 -3.67 13.08 19.85
N ARG A 375 -4.18 14.12 19.15
CA ARG A 375 -3.61 14.57 17.87
C ARG A 375 -2.16 15.00 17.99
N ASP A 376 -1.80 15.66 19.10
CA ASP A 376 -0.41 16.07 19.39
C ASP A 376 0.46 14.84 19.68
N ALA A 377 -0.04 13.86 20.45
CA ALA A 377 0.62 12.57 20.67
C ALA A 377 0.88 11.81 19.37
N LEU A 378 -0.02 11.90 18.38
CA LEU A 378 0.13 11.32 17.04
C LEU A 378 1.04 12.12 16.11
N ASN A 379 1.41 13.33 16.49
CA ASN A 379 2.06 14.32 15.61
C ASN A 379 1.26 14.61 14.35
N LYS A 380 -0.07 14.73 14.48
CA LYS A 380 -0.94 15.00 13.32
C LYS A 380 -0.81 16.42 12.82
N ASN A 381 -0.41 17.36 13.67
CA ASN A 381 -0.25 18.79 13.37
C ASN A 381 -1.50 19.38 12.70
N LEU A 382 -2.66 19.13 13.31
CA LEU A 382 -3.97 19.62 12.88
C LEU A 382 -4.76 20.01 14.12
N THR A 383 -5.29 21.25 14.16
CA THR A 383 -6.17 21.69 15.24
C THR A 383 -7.65 21.38 14.94
N ALA A 384 -8.47 21.36 15.97
CA ALA A 384 -9.92 21.25 15.78
C ALA A 384 -10.46 22.46 15.02
N GLU A 385 -9.91 23.65 15.29
CA GLU A 385 -10.28 24.91 14.64
C GLU A 385 -10.00 24.86 13.14
N ASP A 386 -8.84 24.36 12.70
CA ASP A 386 -8.50 24.19 11.29
C ASP A 386 -9.52 23.31 10.58
N LEU A 387 -9.88 22.18 11.20
CA LEU A 387 -10.87 21.26 10.66
C LEU A 387 -12.26 21.91 10.55
N ILE A 388 -12.74 22.57 11.63
CA ILE A 388 -14.05 23.19 11.68
C ILE A 388 -14.15 24.35 10.69
N GLU A 389 -13.10 25.19 10.60
CA GLU A 389 -13.04 26.28 9.65
C GLU A 389 -13.03 25.79 8.20
N SER A 390 -12.32 24.72 7.90
CA SER A 390 -12.34 24.08 6.59
C SER A 390 -13.72 23.55 6.23
N CYS A 391 -14.42 22.92 7.19
CA CYS A 391 -15.80 22.48 7.01
C CYS A 391 -16.74 23.68 6.81
N ARG A 392 -16.57 24.77 7.58
CA ARG A 392 -17.38 26.01 7.46
C ARG A 392 -17.24 26.60 6.05
N ARG A 393 -16.03 26.74 5.53
CA ARG A 393 -15.76 27.23 4.18
C ARG A 393 -16.39 26.32 3.12
N ALA A 394 -16.27 25.02 3.29
CA ALA A 394 -16.86 24.04 2.38
C ALA A 394 -18.40 24.18 2.34
N PHE A 395 -19.04 24.28 3.48
CA PHE A 395 -20.51 24.46 3.56
C PHE A 395 -20.97 25.80 2.98
N ALA A 396 -20.23 26.89 3.21
CA ALA A 396 -20.44 28.17 2.56
C ALA A 396 -20.27 28.07 1.03
N GLY A 397 -19.37 27.22 0.55
CA GLY A 397 -19.20 26.88 -0.86
C GLY A 397 -20.27 25.94 -1.43
N GLY A 398 -21.26 25.49 -0.61
CA GLY A 398 -22.40 24.68 -1.05
C GLY A 398 -22.21 23.17 -0.97
N TYR A 399 -21.15 22.69 -0.29
CA TYR A 399 -21.02 21.27 0.05
C TYR A 399 -22.06 20.88 1.11
N SER A 400 -22.54 19.64 1.08
CA SER A 400 -23.52 19.10 2.04
C SER A 400 -23.14 17.73 2.59
N ALA A 401 -21.94 17.23 2.26
CA ALA A 401 -21.44 15.97 2.77
C ALA A 401 -19.98 16.10 3.19
N VAL A 402 -19.67 15.58 4.38
CA VAL A 402 -18.29 15.50 4.92
C VAL A 402 -18.08 14.11 5.49
N LYS A 403 -16.92 13.50 5.18
CA LYS A 403 -16.49 12.24 5.75
C LYS A 403 -15.25 12.48 6.61
N LEU A 404 -15.27 11.96 7.83
CA LEU A 404 -14.23 12.11 8.82
C LEU A 404 -13.66 10.75 9.18
N TYR A 405 -12.34 10.59 9.08
CA TYR A 405 -11.64 9.37 9.45
C TYR A 405 -10.93 9.52 10.79
N PHE A 406 -11.08 8.50 11.64
CA PHE A 406 -10.43 8.39 12.94
C PHE A 406 -9.88 6.99 13.15
N MET A 407 -9.01 6.84 14.13
CA MET A 407 -8.56 5.56 14.65
C MET A 407 -9.00 5.39 16.11
N LEU A 408 -9.25 4.13 16.52
CA LEU A 408 -9.45 3.73 17.90
C LEU A 408 -8.34 2.79 18.34
N GLY A 409 -8.01 2.79 19.62
CA GLY A 409 -6.95 1.94 20.17
C GLY A 409 -5.54 2.54 20.01
N LEU A 410 -5.46 3.84 19.81
CA LEU A 410 -4.19 4.55 19.71
C LEU A 410 -3.40 4.52 21.02
N PRO A 411 -2.06 4.57 20.99
CA PRO A 411 -1.26 4.74 22.19
C PRO A 411 -1.71 5.95 23.01
N THR A 412 -1.82 5.79 24.31
CA THR A 412 -2.29 6.80 25.30
C THR A 412 -3.77 7.22 25.18
N GLU A 413 -4.57 6.60 24.32
CA GLU A 413 -5.99 6.93 24.13
C GLU A 413 -6.84 6.62 25.36
N THR A 414 -7.68 7.57 25.75
CA THR A 414 -8.65 7.46 26.85
C THR A 414 -10.08 7.50 26.33
N ASP A 415 -11.06 7.20 27.19
CA ASP A 415 -12.48 7.29 26.81
C ASP A 415 -12.90 8.72 26.47
N GLU A 416 -12.25 9.74 27.06
CA GLU A 416 -12.46 11.16 26.72
C GLU A 416 -12.01 11.44 25.27
N ASP A 417 -10.90 10.84 24.82
CA ASP A 417 -10.44 10.98 23.46
C ASP A 417 -11.41 10.33 22.46
N VAL A 418 -11.96 9.18 22.82
CA VAL A 418 -12.99 8.49 22.01
C VAL A 418 -14.25 9.33 21.91
N LEU A 419 -14.76 9.86 23.03
CA LEU A 419 -15.94 10.74 23.05
C LEU A 419 -15.71 12.06 22.31
N GLY A 420 -14.48 12.59 22.32
CA GLY A 420 -14.08 13.76 21.56
C GLY A 420 -14.33 13.62 20.04
N ILE A 421 -14.41 12.40 19.50
CA ILE A 421 -14.80 12.16 18.10
C ILE A 421 -16.27 12.59 17.87
N ALA A 422 -17.16 12.28 18.81
CA ALA A 422 -18.55 12.70 18.75
C ALA A 422 -18.69 14.21 18.88
N ASP A 423 -17.86 14.85 19.72
CA ASP A 423 -17.81 16.31 19.86
C ASP A 423 -17.38 17.00 18.57
N ILE A 424 -16.35 16.49 17.89
CA ILE A 424 -15.93 16.99 16.56
C ILE A 424 -17.10 16.88 15.56
N ALA A 425 -17.80 15.77 15.50
CA ALA A 425 -18.94 15.60 14.61
C ALA A 425 -20.06 16.61 14.93
N ALA A 426 -20.31 16.88 16.20
CA ALA A 426 -21.27 17.90 16.66
C ALA A 426 -20.85 19.32 16.25
N HIS A 427 -19.58 19.67 16.39
CA HIS A 427 -19.02 20.96 15.98
C HIS A 427 -19.09 21.14 14.44
N VAL A 428 -18.80 20.09 13.66
CA VAL A 428 -18.98 20.13 12.19
C VAL A 428 -20.44 20.35 11.82
N MET A 429 -21.37 19.70 12.52
CA MET A 429 -22.81 19.93 12.31
C MET A 429 -23.21 21.38 12.66
N HIS A 430 -22.66 21.94 13.74
CA HIS A 430 -22.90 23.34 14.11
C HIS A 430 -22.37 24.29 13.04
N ALA A 431 -21.14 24.09 12.56
CA ALA A 431 -20.55 24.86 11.48
C ALA A 431 -21.45 24.86 10.22
N TRP A 432 -22.04 23.69 9.87
CA TRP A 432 -23.01 23.63 8.76
C TRP A 432 -24.25 24.48 9.02
N ARG A 433 -24.82 24.41 10.24
CA ARG A 433 -26.01 25.22 10.61
C ARG A 433 -25.75 26.72 10.50
N GLU A 434 -24.53 27.17 10.76
CA GLU A 434 -24.16 28.58 10.67
C GLU A 434 -23.88 29.03 9.24
N SER A 435 -23.15 28.25 8.44
CA SER A 435 -22.53 28.69 7.19
C SER A 435 -23.18 28.16 5.91
N ALA A 436 -24.03 27.12 5.97
CA ALA A 436 -24.57 26.51 4.77
C ALA A 436 -25.50 27.45 3.99
N LEU A 437 -25.22 27.60 2.68
CA LEU A 437 -26.03 28.39 1.74
C LEU A 437 -27.44 27.84 1.58
N ASN A 438 -27.57 26.51 1.56
CA ASN A 438 -28.85 25.84 1.38
C ASN A 438 -29.02 24.76 2.47
N LYS A 439 -29.96 25.01 3.36
CA LYS A 439 -30.28 24.12 4.49
C LYS A 439 -31.41 23.11 4.17
N THR A 440 -32.05 23.21 3.02
CA THR A 440 -33.21 22.37 2.68
C THR A 440 -32.78 20.91 2.39
N ARG A 441 -31.55 20.68 1.91
CA ARG A 441 -31.01 19.35 1.61
C ARG A 441 -30.46 18.62 2.84
N GLY A 442 -30.34 19.29 3.97
CA GLY A 442 -29.68 18.76 5.15
C GLY A 442 -28.15 18.58 4.97
N VAL A 443 -27.48 18.09 6.01
CA VAL A 443 -26.06 17.70 5.97
C VAL A 443 -25.95 16.19 6.18
N ARG A 444 -24.98 15.58 5.52
CA ARG A 444 -24.56 14.20 5.79
C ARG A 444 -23.12 14.20 6.30
N ILE A 445 -22.95 13.85 7.57
CA ILE A 445 -21.65 13.67 8.19
C ILE A 445 -21.44 12.17 8.35
N THR A 446 -20.35 11.65 7.79
CA THR A 446 -19.96 10.25 7.97
C THR A 446 -18.69 10.23 8.82
N VAL A 447 -18.76 9.60 9.97
CA VAL A 447 -17.61 9.27 10.81
C VAL A 447 -17.24 7.82 10.53
N SER A 448 -15.97 7.58 10.21
CA SER A 448 -15.46 6.22 10.02
C SER A 448 -14.26 6.01 10.93
N THR A 449 -14.27 4.91 11.69
CA THR A 449 -13.14 4.54 12.55
C THR A 449 -12.51 3.24 12.06
N SER A 450 -11.18 3.21 12.09
CA SER A 450 -10.38 1.99 11.95
C SER A 450 -9.72 1.65 13.29
N TRP A 451 -9.38 0.39 13.48
CA TRP A 451 -8.59 -0.03 14.62
C TRP A 451 -7.12 0.26 14.33
N PHE A 452 -6.39 0.82 15.30
CA PHE A 452 -4.95 1.06 15.20
C PHE A 452 -4.20 -0.26 15.00
N VAL A 453 -3.37 -0.30 13.97
CA VAL A 453 -2.48 -1.43 13.67
C VAL A 453 -1.04 -0.92 13.76
N PRO A 454 -0.22 -1.47 14.66
CA PRO A 454 1.20 -1.15 14.72
C PRO A 454 1.89 -1.61 13.44
N LYS A 455 2.65 -0.73 12.81
CA LYS A 455 3.34 -1.01 11.55
C LYS A 455 4.86 -0.93 11.70
N PRO A 456 5.61 -1.82 11.04
CA PRO A 456 7.08 -1.75 10.95
C PRO A 456 7.57 -0.38 10.50
N HIS A 457 8.75 0.03 10.98
CA HIS A 457 9.43 1.28 10.62
C HIS A 457 8.66 2.57 10.97
N THR A 458 7.69 2.51 11.90
CA THR A 458 7.00 3.69 12.46
C THR A 458 7.50 3.98 13.87
N ALA A 459 7.21 5.18 14.40
CA ALA A 459 7.47 5.48 15.80
C ALA A 459 6.65 4.58 16.76
N PHE A 460 5.52 4.04 16.29
CA PHE A 460 4.64 3.15 17.05
C PHE A 460 4.87 1.66 16.80
N GLN A 461 5.98 1.28 16.16
CA GLN A 461 6.30 -0.14 15.92
C GLN A 461 6.50 -0.98 17.20
N TRP A 462 6.70 -0.35 18.35
CA TRP A 462 6.84 -1.02 19.66
C TRP A 462 5.53 -1.11 20.42
N GLU A 463 4.49 -0.39 19.97
CA GLU A 463 3.20 -0.36 20.63
C GLU A 463 2.37 -1.62 20.33
N PRO A 464 1.57 -2.09 21.31
CA PRO A 464 0.62 -3.15 21.07
C PRO A 464 -0.65 -2.64 20.39
N GLN A 465 -1.33 -3.50 19.66
CA GLN A 465 -2.75 -3.32 19.40
C GLN A 465 -3.53 -3.64 20.71
N ILE A 466 -4.54 -2.86 21.06
CA ILE A 466 -5.41 -3.16 22.21
C ILE A 466 -6.17 -4.48 21.98
N PRO A 467 -6.67 -5.18 23.03
CA PRO A 467 -7.50 -6.38 22.84
C PRO A 467 -8.81 -6.12 22.08
N ILE A 468 -9.35 -7.13 21.40
CA ILE A 468 -10.60 -7.06 20.62
C ILE A 468 -11.75 -6.53 21.46
N GLU A 469 -11.89 -7.04 22.70
CA GLU A 469 -12.96 -6.67 23.61
C GLU A 469 -12.92 -5.18 23.97
N GLU A 470 -11.72 -4.63 24.12
CA GLU A 470 -11.52 -3.20 24.41
C GLU A 470 -11.83 -2.34 23.18
N TYR A 471 -11.44 -2.78 21.98
CA TYR A 471 -11.81 -2.09 20.74
C TYR A 471 -13.34 -2.05 20.57
N GLU A 472 -14.01 -3.18 20.73
CA GLU A 472 -15.47 -3.28 20.60
C GLU A 472 -16.19 -2.46 21.67
N ARG A 473 -15.65 -2.39 22.90
CA ARG A 473 -16.15 -1.52 23.96
C ARG A 473 -16.09 -0.05 23.53
N ARG A 474 -14.98 0.39 22.93
CA ARG A 474 -14.81 1.77 22.44
C ARG A 474 -15.73 2.06 21.24
N VAL A 475 -15.88 1.14 20.32
CA VAL A 475 -16.85 1.25 19.22
C VAL A 475 -18.27 1.45 19.76
N LYS A 476 -18.65 0.66 20.76
CA LYS A 476 -19.96 0.78 21.41
C LYS A 476 -20.13 2.14 22.09
N LEU A 477 -19.14 2.57 22.87
CA LEU A 477 -19.13 3.87 23.56
C LEU A 477 -19.36 5.02 22.55
N LEU A 478 -18.63 5.02 21.44
CA LEU A 478 -18.73 6.04 20.42
C LEU A 478 -20.08 5.99 19.68
N ARG A 479 -20.59 4.79 19.38
CA ARG A 479 -21.90 4.60 18.75
C ARG A 479 -23.04 5.17 19.60
N GLU A 480 -22.98 4.98 20.93
CA GLU A 480 -23.96 5.53 21.87
C GLU A 480 -23.90 7.06 21.94
N ALA A 481 -22.70 7.65 21.86
CA ALA A 481 -22.49 9.11 21.87
C ALA A 481 -22.95 9.79 20.55
N MET A 482 -22.92 9.10 19.42
CA MET A 482 -23.28 9.64 18.09
C MET A 482 -24.74 9.41 17.69
N ASN A 483 -25.66 9.37 18.61
CA ASN A 483 -27.08 9.08 18.34
C ASN A 483 -27.83 10.28 17.72
N THR A 484 -27.44 10.69 16.49
CA THR A 484 -28.14 11.73 15.71
C THR A 484 -28.39 11.30 14.28
N LYS A 485 -29.57 11.70 13.69
CA LYS A 485 -29.95 11.31 12.33
C LYS A 485 -29.04 11.86 11.21
N SER A 486 -28.24 12.89 11.50
CA SER A 486 -27.37 13.53 10.51
C SER A 486 -25.94 12.98 10.50
N VAL A 487 -25.60 12.10 11.45
CA VAL A 487 -24.29 11.46 11.56
C VAL A 487 -24.46 9.97 11.30
N THR A 488 -23.73 9.46 10.32
CA THR A 488 -23.59 8.02 10.07
C THR A 488 -22.25 7.58 10.65
N TYR A 489 -22.24 6.56 11.50
CA TYR A 489 -21.03 5.98 12.05
C TYR A 489 -20.75 4.63 11.43
N ASN A 490 -19.55 4.47 10.88
CA ASN A 490 -19.02 3.21 10.33
C ASN A 490 -17.73 2.85 11.06
N TRP A 491 -17.47 1.55 11.23
CA TRP A 491 -16.21 1.06 11.80
C TRP A 491 -15.73 -0.16 11.03
N HIS A 492 -14.43 -0.40 11.08
CA HIS A 492 -13.82 -1.59 10.46
C HIS A 492 -14.07 -2.84 11.33
N PRO A 493 -14.28 -4.01 10.71
CA PRO A 493 -14.39 -5.28 11.43
C PRO A 493 -13.14 -5.58 12.25
N SER A 494 -13.33 -5.98 13.52
CA SER A 494 -12.24 -6.29 14.43
C SER A 494 -11.40 -7.50 14.01
N PRO A 495 -11.96 -8.61 13.48
CA PRO A 495 -11.17 -9.81 13.18
C PRO A 495 -10.10 -9.59 12.12
N THR A 496 -10.43 -8.90 11.02
CA THR A 496 -9.48 -8.60 9.94
C THR A 496 -8.35 -7.68 10.41
N SER A 497 -8.69 -6.62 11.18
CA SER A 497 -7.69 -5.69 11.73
C SER A 497 -6.78 -6.34 12.77
N PHE A 498 -7.30 -7.32 13.53
CA PHE A 498 -6.47 -8.13 14.43
C PHE A 498 -5.45 -8.95 13.67
N MET A 499 -5.88 -9.69 12.64
CA MET A 499 -4.97 -10.52 11.84
C MET A 499 -3.98 -9.67 11.06
N GLU A 500 -4.38 -8.49 10.58
CA GLU A 500 -3.46 -7.52 9.99
C GLU A 500 -2.32 -7.14 10.95
N ALA A 501 -2.63 -6.87 12.23
CA ALA A 501 -1.61 -6.57 13.24
C ALA A 501 -0.69 -7.76 13.51
N VAL A 502 -1.25 -8.97 13.58
CA VAL A 502 -0.49 -10.21 13.74
C VAL A 502 0.53 -10.37 12.62
N ILE A 503 0.10 -10.28 11.37
CA ILE A 503 0.97 -10.51 10.20
C ILE A 503 1.96 -9.36 10.01
N SER A 504 1.51 -8.09 10.17
CA SER A 504 2.40 -6.92 10.05
C SER A 504 3.58 -6.95 11.02
N CYS A 505 3.35 -7.49 12.23
CA CYS A 505 4.35 -7.61 13.28
C CYS A 505 4.96 -9.01 13.38
N GLY A 506 4.67 -9.87 12.41
CA GLY A 506 5.05 -11.27 12.37
C GLY A 506 6.52 -11.51 12.08
N ASP A 507 6.96 -12.70 12.38
CA ASP A 507 8.28 -13.21 12.05
C ASP A 507 8.20 -14.42 11.11
N ARG A 508 9.35 -15.00 10.75
CA ARG A 508 9.48 -16.11 9.78
C ARG A 508 8.64 -17.33 10.14
N ARG A 509 8.38 -17.59 11.43
CA ARG A 509 7.55 -18.71 11.89
C ARG A 509 6.10 -18.61 11.40
N LEU A 510 5.61 -17.40 11.08
CA LEU A 510 4.26 -17.22 10.53
C LEU A 510 4.09 -17.81 9.12
N GLY A 511 5.17 -18.10 8.39
CA GLY A 511 5.07 -18.76 7.10
C GLY A 511 4.29 -20.08 7.19
N LYS A 512 4.57 -20.89 8.20
CA LYS A 512 3.82 -22.13 8.46
C LYS A 512 2.35 -21.87 8.81
N VAL A 513 2.06 -20.82 9.56
CA VAL A 513 0.66 -20.45 9.90
C VAL A 513 -0.10 -20.01 8.64
N ILE A 514 0.52 -19.17 7.80
CA ILE A 514 -0.07 -18.70 6.54
C ILE A 514 -0.38 -19.89 5.62
N GLU A 515 0.57 -20.83 5.46
CA GLU A 515 0.35 -22.04 4.67
C GLU A 515 -0.77 -22.90 5.24
N THR A 516 -0.82 -23.09 6.57
CA THR A 516 -1.86 -23.89 7.22
C THR A 516 -3.25 -23.23 7.07
N ALA A 517 -3.34 -21.90 7.25
CA ALA A 517 -4.57 -21.15 7.06
C ALA A 517 -5.04 -21.21 5.58
N TRP A 518 -4.11 -21.05 4.63
CA TRP A 518 -4.41 -21.22 3.21
C TRP A 518 -4.96 -22.63 2.91
N ARG A 519 -4.36 -23.70 3.43
CA ARG A 519 -4.86 -25.08 3.27
C ARG A 519 -6.25 -25.29 3.85
N LYS A 520 -6.65 -24.47 4.81
CA LYS A 520 -7.99 -24.43 5.40
C LYS A 520 -8.97 -23.55 4.60
N GLY A 521 -8.53 -22.88 3.55
CA GLY A 521 -9.35 -22.09 2.64
C GLY A 521 -9.22 -20.57 2.78
N GLU A 522 -8.20 -20.07 3.50
CA GLU A 522 -7.85 -18.65 3.52
C GLU A 522 -7.08 -18.29 2.24
N THR A 523 -7.77 -17.92 1.17
CA THR A 523 -7.16 -17.55 -0.11
C THR A 523 -7.10 -16.03 -0.29
N LEU A 524 -8.24 -15.36 -0.39
CA LEU A 524 -8.37 -13.91 -0.56
C LEU A 524 -8.67 -13.22 0.79
N SER A 525 -7.84 -13.43 1.81
CA SER A 525 -8.10 -12.95 3.20
C SER A 525 -8.23 -11.43 3.35
N ALA A 526 -7.87 -10.64 2.32
CA ALA A 526 -8.15 -9.20 2.29
C ALA A 526 -9.64 -8.88 2.05
N TRP A 527 -10.47 -9.87 1.68
CA TRP A 527 -11.88 -9.73 1.38
C TRP A 527 -12.74 -10.41 2.46
N GLU A 528 -13.75 -9.70 2.98
CA GLU A 528 -14.64 -10.21 4.05
C GLU A 528 -15.33 -11.53 3.67
N ASP A 529 -15.63 -11.74 2.38
CA ASP A 529 -16.27 -12.96 1.87
C ASP A 529 -15.39 -14.21 2.01
N TYR A 530 -14.08 -14.05 2.15
CA TYR A 530 -13.09 -15.13 2.22
C TYR A 530 -12.40 -15.23 3.57
N PHE A 531 -12.42 -14.17 4.36
CA PHE A 531 -11.77 -14.12 5.65
C PHE A 531 -12.58 -14.86 6.73
N ASP A 532 -11.95 -15.79 7.43
CA ASP A 532 -12.51 -16.46 8.60
C ASP A 532 -11.48 -16.55 9.73
N LEU A 533 -11.73 -15.78 10.80
CA LEU A 533 -10.84 -15.76 11.96
C LEU A 533 -10.65 -17.16 12.58
N ASN A 534 -11.67 -18.03 12.56
CA ASN A 534 -11.55 -19.36 13.16
C ASN A 534 -10.52 -20.22 12.43
N ARG A 535 -10.46 -20.15 11.08
CA ARG A 535 -9.43 -20.85 10.31
C ARG A 535 -8.02 -20.39 10.68
N TRP A 536 -7.85 -19.08 10.88
CA TRP A 536 -6.59 -18.52 11.35
C TRP A 536 -6.23 -19.00 12.75
N MET A 537 -7.18 -18.96 13.70
CA MET A 537 -6.94 -19.41 15.07
C MET A 537 -6.59 -20.91 15.13
N GLU A 538 -7.28 -21.75 14.37
CA GLU A 538 -6.93 -23.18 14.23
C GLU A 538 -5.52 -23.35 13.64
N ALA A 539 -5.13 -22.54 12.64
CA ALA A 539 -3.79 -22.61 12.07
C ALA A 539 -2.71 -22.22 13.08
N PHE A 540 -2.97 -21.23 13.93
CA PHE A 540 -2.07 -20.85 15.02
C PHE A 540 -1.94 -21.99 16.05
N GLU A 541 -3.04 -22.62 16.44
CA GLU A 541 -3.06 -23.75 17.38
C GLU A 541 -2.26 -24.94 16.83
N GLU A 542 -2.48 -25.32 15.55
CA GLU A 542 -1.75 -26.41 14.89
C GLU A 542 -0.24 -26.12 14.77
N CYS A 543 0.14 -24.86 14.62
CA CYS A 543 1.55 -24.45 14.54
C CYS A 543 2.19 -24.22 15.92
N GLY A 544 1.41 -24.25 17.01
CA GLY A 544 1.91 -24.01 18.37
C GLY A 544 2.38 -22.57 18.59
N LEU A 545 1.75 -21.59 17.93
CA LEU A 545 2.05 -20.17 18.04
C LEU A 545 0.84 -19.40 18.60
N ASP A 546 1.11 -18.30 19.30
CA ASP A 546 0.09 -17.42 19.86
C ASP A 546 -0.02 -16.13 19.03
N PRO A 547 -1.18 -15.85 18.38
CA PRO A 547 -1.36 -14.60 17.64
C PRO A 547 -1.26 -13.35 18.53
N HIS A 548 -1.63 -13.45 19.81
CA HIS A 548 -1.53 -12.34 20.76
C HIS A 548 -0.08 -11.93 21.05
N PHE A 549 0.89 -12.85 20.93
CA PHE A 549 2.31 -12.53 21.00
C PHE A 549 2.72 -11.49 19.94
N TYR A 550 2.14 -11.55 18.77
CA TYR A 550 2.47 -10.64 17.66
C TYR A 550 1.67 -9.34 17.73
N ALA A 551 0.36 -9.36 18.00
CA ALA A 551 -0.48 -8.17 17.95
C ALA A 551 -0.52 -7.39 19.27
N ASN A 552 -0.66 -8.07 20.41
CA ASN A 552 -1.06 -7.42 21.67
C ASN A 552 0.11 -7.20 22.66
N ARG A 553 1.31 -7.65 22.34
CA ARG A 553 2.48 -7.48 23.19
C ARG A 553 3.15 -6.13 22.93
N ARG A 554 3.44 -5.37 24.00
CA ARG A 554 4.36 -4.23 23.91
C ARG A 554 5.78 -4.75 23.73
N ARG A 555 6.49 -4.22 22.74
CA ARG A 555 7.88 -4.57 22.46
C ARG A 555 8.81 -3.59 23.17
N SER A 556 9.96 -4.10 23.64
CA SER A 556 11.03 -3.24 24.14
C SER A 556 11.69 -2.50 22.98
N GLU A 557 12.08 -1.25 23.19
CA GLU A 557 12.87 -0.50 22.20
C GLU A 557 14.25 -1.10 21.92
N ASP A 558 14.75 -1.97 22.82
CA ASP A 558 16.03 -2.66 22.68
C ASP A 558 15.88 -4.08 22.11
N GLU A 559 14.65 -4.53 21.85
CA GLU A 559 14.36 -5.82 21.23
C GLU A 559 14.78 -5.83 19.76
N ILE A 560 15.35 -6.93 19.31
CA ILE A 560 15.58 -7.16 17.88
C ILE A 560 14.25 -7.51 17.24
N LEU A 561 13.74 -6.61 16.39
CA LEU A 561 12.47 -6.80 15.71
C LEU A 561 12.64 -7.67 14.46
N PRO A 562 11.60 -8.42 14.03
CA PRO A 562 11.69 -9.29 12.85
C PRO A 562 12.20 -8.60 11.58
N TRP A 563 11.96 -7.31 11.43
CA TRP A 563 12.37 -6.48 10.28
C TRP A 563 13.66 -5.68 10.51
N SER A 564 14.45 -5.99 11.55
CA SER A 564 15.66 -5.21 11.90
C SER A 564 16.75 -5.25 10.84
N MET A 565 16.75 -6.27 9.94
CA MET A 565 17.67 -6.35 8.80
C MET A 565 17.27 -5.46 7.62
N ILE A 566 16.10 -4.84 7.64
CA ILE A 566 15.60 -3.95 6.59
C ILE A 566 15.62 -2.51 7.11
N SER A 567 16.03 -1.56 6.28
CA SER A 567 16.02 -0.14 6.62
C SER A 567 15.27 0.67 5.58
N CYS A 568 14.30 1.46 6.04
CA CYS A 568 13.62 2.45 5.21
C CYS A 568 14.41 3.78 5.07
N GLY A 569 15.65 3.84 5.57
CA GLY A 569 16.48 5.04 5.56
C GLY A 569 16.21 6.01 6.73
N VAL A 570 15.21 5.72 7.56
CA VAL A 570 14.97 6.49 8.79
C VAL A 570 15.77 5.87 9.92
N ALA A 571 16.50 6.73 10.65
CA ALA A 571 17.38 6.28 11.73
C ALA A 571 16.56 5.73 12.91
N PRO A 572 16.92 4.56 13.48
CA PRO A 572 16.23 4.01 14.65
C PRO A 572 16.14 4.98 15.84
N GLY A 573 17.19 5.76 16.08
CA GLY A 573 17.20 6.79 17.13
C GLY A 573 16.17 7.91 16.91
N TYR A 574 15.82 8.21 15.65
CA TYR A 574 14.73 9.12 15.34
C TYR A 574 13.37 8.53 15.74
N LEU A 575 13.14 7.26 15.41
CA LEU A 575 11.88 6.58 15.76
C LEU A 575 11.71 6.49 17.28
N LYS A 576 12.76 6.14 18.04
CA LYS A 576 12.76 6.12 19.51
C LYS A 576 12.45 7.49 20.10
N ARG A 577 13.06 8.56 19.56
CA ARG A 577 12.78 9.93 19.98
C ARG A 577 11.31 10.31 19.74
N GLU A 578 10.78 10.05 18.56
CA GLU A 578 9.38 10.33 18.22
C GLU A 578 8.41 9.50 19.07
N HIS A 579 8.79 8.27 19.42
CA HIS A 579 8.03 7.43 20.35
C HIS A 579 7.96 8.08 21.74
N ALA A 580 9.09 8.49 22.31
CA ALA A 580 9.13 9.18 23.61
C ALA A 580 8.32 10.49 23.61
N LEU A 581 8.49 11.34 22.58
CA LEU A 581 7.75 12.59 22.43
C LEU A 581 6.23 12.39 22.34
N SER A 582 5.76 11.23 21.87
CA SER A 582 4.34 10.93 21.82
C SER A 582 3.69 10.86 23.20
N TYR A 583 4.40 10.31 24.18
CA TYR A 583 3.94 10.22 25.57
C TYR A 583 3.98 11.55 26.30
N GLU A 584 4.87 12.47 25.85
CA GLU A 584 4.97 13.83 26.37
C GLU A 584 3.94 14.77 25.72
N GLY A 585 3.25 14.33 24.65
CA GLY A 585 2.34 15.16 23.86
C GLY A 585 3.06 16.29 23.09
N VAL A 586 4.36 16.15 22.86
CA VAL A 586 5.17 17.16 22.17
C VAL A 586 5.15 16.90 20.67
N THR A 587 4.80 17.92 19.88
CA THR A 587 4.76 17.84 18.43
C THR A 587 6.14 18.12 17.81
N THR A 588 6.37 17.49 16.64
CA THR A 588 7.54 17.72 15.79
C THR A 588 7.07 18.46 14.53
N PRO A 589 7.71 19.56 14.12
CA PRO A 589 7.33 20.31 12.93
C PRO A 589 7.54 19.51 11.64
N ASP A 590 6.92 19.95 10.55
CA ASP A 590 7.14 19.34 9.23
C ASP A 590 8.49 19.72 8.62
N CYS A 591 8.91 19.00 7.56
CA CYS A 591 10.22 19.17 6.95
C CYS A 591 10.44 20.53 6.27
N ARG A 592 9.38 21.28 5.91
CA ARG A 592 9.49 22.65 5.36
C ARG A 592 9.92 23.65 6.42
N THR A 593 9.43 23.45 7.65
CA THR A 593 9.71 24.36 8.76
C THR A 593 11.09 24.09 9.35
N HIS A 594 11.43 22.81 9.54
CA HIS A 594 12.69 22.41 10.17
C HIS A 594 13.09 20.99 9.77
N CYS A 595 14.40 20.76 9.53
CA CYS A 595 14.94 19.43 9.36
C CYS A 595 15.07 18.71 10.70
N ASN A 596 14.25 17.67 10.91
CA ASN A 596 14.20 16.90 12.15
C ASN A 596 15.27 15.80 12.26
N ALA A 597 16.25 15.79 11.37
CA ALA A 597 17.37 14.83 11.33
C ALA A 597 16.88 13.36 11.38
N CYS A 598 15.87 13.02 10.58
CA CYS A 598 15.32 11.65 10.54
C CYS A 598 16.26 10.61 9.90
N GLY A 599 17.32 11.04 9.22
CA GLY A 599 18.29 10.16 8.56
C GLY A 599 18.01 9.90 7.08
N ALA A 600 16.80 10.13 6.58
CA ALA A 600 16.42 9.79 5.20
C ALA A 600 17.18 10.59 4.11
N ASN A 601 17.86 11.67 4.49
CA ASN A 601 18.75 12.43 3.62
C ASN A 601 19.94 11.63 3.09
N CYS A 602 20.33 10.53 3.75
CA CYS A 602 21.38 9.63 3.25
C CYS A 602 21.01 9.02 1.88
N LEU A 603 19.73 8.83 1.61
CA LEU A 603 19.23 8.27 0.35
C LEU A 603 19.41 9.21 -0.86
N VAL A 604 19.40 10.53 -0.63
CA VAL A 604 19.59 11.55 -1.67
C VAL A 604 21.01 12.16 -1.64
N GLY A 605 21.89 11.65 -0.80
CA GLY A 605 23.28 12.06 -0.74
C GLY A 605 23.53 13.43 -0.09
N GLY A 606 22.60 13.93 0.75
CA GLY A 606 22.76 15.23 1.39
C GLY A 606 21.49 15.81 1.98
N LYS A 607 21.17 17.06 1.63
CA LYS A 607 19.96 17.77 2.09
C LYS A 607 18.75 17.29 1.26
N CYS A 608 17.62 17.07 1.91
CA CYS A 608 16.35 16.83 1.23
C CYS A 608 15.83 18.14 0.63
N ASP A 609 15.41 18.12 -0.61
CA ASP A 609 14.71 19.22 -1.28
C ASP A 609 13.22 19.12 -0.93
N VAL A 610 12.74 20.05 -0.07
CA VAL A 610 11.37 20.03 0.46
C VAL A 610 10.70 21.39 0.22
#